data_c24bce37eb9166c61f823077be6c9561
#
_entry.id   c24bce37eb9166c61f823077be6c9561
#
_cell.length_a   1.000
_cell.length_b   1.000
_cell.length_c   1.000
_cell.angle_alpha   90.00
_cell.angle_beta   90.00
_cell.angle_gamma   90.00
#
_symmetry.space_group_name_H-M   'P 1'
#
loop_
_entity.id
_entity.type
_entity.pdbx_description
1 polymer ?
#
loop_
_entity_poly.entity_id
_entity_poly.type
_entity_poly.pdbx_seq_one_letter_code
_entity_poly.pdbx_strand_id
1 'polypeptide(L)'
;MLYWNEWGDLQVKTLSDEAEQRLWRDNYAMLMPGNPSKDEKSRLGFYIDWLAETRRSWYQPDLQAYRDYLLLERTRVDKKGARKSATLSPQTALAHLATVRGRYAALTRSNEMRDLLFELVNPDDSEAEQRAMVDEFFIRMMNDVHPAAAPVKLVSKQDSADSEQLRLKPYQVSALIQAPGIANLRGLRDTALMTLMVCTGIRAAEAAALQVDDLRQHLGGELSLRVREGKGAKQRLIPYGPLNWCLMYVDAWLGRAEINIGFVFRGIRRGGKTVRPTGIGAWTVNDIMNCYAISIDGALRAVKPHDLRRTYARNAYDYGMDLERIRQNLGHTSLGTTQTYIGELDGRDRHPPNMFSPPHDPQSLALLTGSEIG
;
A
#
# COMPACT_ATOMS: atom_id res chain seq x y z
N MET A 1 2.36 -23.83 34.75
CA MET A 1 3.73 -24.02 35.31
C MET A 1 4.61 -24.56 34.19
N LEU A 2 5.77 -23.98 33.96
CA LEU A 2 6.77 -24.48 33.05
C LEU A 2 7.58 -25.57 33.78
N TYR A 3 7.86 -26.68 33.10
CA TYR A 3 8.68 -27.77 33.67
C TYR A 3 9.35 -28.57 32.54
N TRP A 4 10.45 -29.24 32.85
CA TRP A 4 11.11 -30.19 31.97
C TRP A 4 10.46 -31.57 32.12
N ASN A 5 10.15 -32.22 31.01
CA ASN A 5 9.72 -33.62 31.03
C ASN A 5 10.91 -34.58 31.23
N GLU A 6 10.61 -35.88 31.39
CA GLU A 6 11.62 -36.92 31.57
C GLU A 6 12.64 -37.02 30.42
N TRP A 7 12.27 -36.44 29.25
CA TRP A 7 13.08 -36.45 28.03
C TRP A 7 13.86 -35.15 27.83
N GLY A 8 13.82 -34.23 28.79
CA GLY A 8 14.49 -32.92 28.71
C GLY A 8 13.79 -31.90 27.83
N ASP A 9 12.49 -32.11 27.49
CA ASP A 9 11.70 -31.13 26.76
C ASP A 9 10.95 -30.22 27.71
N LEU A 10 10.98 -28.93 27.45
CA LEU A 10 10.18 -27.95 28.16
C LEU A 10 8.70 -28.18 27.85
N GLN A 11 7.91 -28.41 28.88
CA GLN A 11 6.46 -28.59 28.78
C GLN A 11 5.77 -27.46 29.55
N VAL A 12 4.62 -27.05 29.04
CA VAL A 12 3.68 -26.25 29.80
C VAL A 12 2.72 -27.23 30.46
N LYS A 13 2.77 -27.35 31.79
CA LYS A 13 1.80 -28.17 32.51
C LYS A 13 0.43 -27.62 32.24
N THR A 14 -0.45 -28.46 31.69
CA THR A 14 -1.86 -28.11 31.49
C THR A 14 -2.44 -27.91 32.89
N LEU A 15 -2.69 -26.69 33.23
CA LEU A 15 -3.17 -26.31 34.55
C LEU A 15 -4.65 -26.68 34.61
N SER A 16 -5.00 -27.39 35.67
CA SER A 16 -6.39 -27.77 35.94
C SER A 16 -7.24 -26.61 36.50
N ASP A 17 -6.64 -25.44 36.66
CA ASP A 17 -7.29 -24.27 37.19
C ASP A 17 -7.79 -23.33 36.10
N GLU A 18 -9.08 -23.00 36.10
CA GLU A 18 -9.72 -22.10 35.13
C GLU A 18 -9.05 -20.71 35.07
N ALA A 19 -8.44 -20.26 36.17
CA ALA A 19 -7.75 -18.99 36.26
C ALA A 19 -6.45 -18.97 35.46
N GLU A 20 -5.70 -20.05 35.47
CA GLU A 20 -4.45 -20.19 34.72
C GLU A 20 -4.74 -20.45 33.22
N GLN A 21 -5.83 -21.14 32.89
CA GLN A 21 -6.28 -21.25 31.51
C GLN A 21 -6.66 -19.90 30.93
N ARG A 22 -7.28 -19.00 31.72
CA ARG A 22 -7.59 -17.62 31.32
C ARG A 22 -6.34 -16.79 31.10
N LEU A 23 -5.32 -16.96 31.96
CA LEU A 23 -4.05 -16.20 31.83
C LEU A 23 -3.32 -16.56 30.53
N TRP A 24 -3.34 -17.82 30.13
CA TRP A 24 -2.53 -18.34 29.05
C TRP A 24 -3.28 -18.52 27.73
N ARG A 25 -4.48 -19.05 27.73
CA ARG A 25 -5.22 -19.31 26.48
C ARG A 25 -5.92 -18.08 25.96
N ASP A 26 -6.56 -17.35 26.83
CA ASP A 26 -7.51 -16.31 26.43
C ASP A 26 -6.92 -14.90 26.47
N ASN A 27 -5.69 -14.73 26.95
CA ASN A 27 -5.08 -13.40 27.03
C ASN A 27 -4.43 -12.95 25.71
N TYR A 28 -5.22 -12.95 24.63
CA TYR A 28 -4.80 -12.46 23.32
C TYR A 28 -4.48 -10.95 23.31
N ALA A 29 -4.84 -10.22 24.37
CA ALA A 29 -4.55 -8.79 24.49
C ALA A 29 -3.05 -8.50 24.42
N MET A 30 -2.20 -9.43 24.87
CA MET A 30 -0.75 -9.32 24.79
C MET A 30 -0.22 -9.28 23.36
N LEU A 31 -0.95 -9.83 22.39
CA LEU A 31 -0.56 -9.79 21.00
C LEU A 31 -0.81 -8.41 20.35
N MET A 32 -1.61 -7.54 20.96
CA MET A 32 -1.83 -6.20 20.44
C MET A 32 -0.85 -5.22 21.12
N PRO A 33 0.00 -4.50 20.38
CA PRO A 33 0.85 -3.47 20.97
C PRO A 33 0.01 -2.29 21.46
N GLY A 34 0.53 -1.54 22.44
CA GLY A 34 -0.18 -0.38 23.01
C GLY A 34 -0.49 0.74 22.00
N ASN A 35 0.36 0.90 20.98
CA ASN A 35 0.15 1.89 19.91
C ASN A 35 0.41 1.29 18.52
N PRO A 36 -0.50 0.41 18.03
CA PRO A 36 -0.34 -0.22 16.74
C PRO A 36 -0.63 0.75 15.59
N SER A 37 0.13 0.66 14.51
CA SER A 37 -0.26 1.27 13.24
C SER A 37 -1.58 0.67 12.74
N LYS A 38 -2.28 1.37 11.84
CA LYS A 38 -3.55 0.89 11.28
C LYS A 38 -3.42 -0.50 10.64
N ASP A 39 -2.31 -0.74 9.94
CA ASP A 39 -2.05 -2.03 9.28
C ASP A 39 -1.75 -3.13 10.30
N GLU A 40 -0.94 -2.84 11.33
CA GLU A 40 -0.67 -3.79 12.41
C GLU A 40 -1.94 -4.15 13.16
N LYS A 41 -2.74 -3.14 13.55
CA LYS A 41 -4.03 -3.37 14.22
C LYS A 41 -4.93 -4.28 13.40
N SER A 42 -5.02 -4.05 12.10
CA SER A 42 -5.84 -4.88 11.20
C SER A 42 -5.31 -6.31 11.12
N ARG A 43 -4.00 -6.49 10.87
CA ARG A 43 -3.41 -7.82 10.66
C ARG A 43 -3.33 -8.63 11.95
N LEU A 44 -2.96 -8.01 13.06
CA LEU A 44 -2.95 -8.68 14.36
C LEU A 44 -4.38 -8.99 14.84
N GLY A 45 -5.35 -8.11 14.57
CA GLY A 45 -6.75 -8.39 14.83
C GLY A 45 -7.21 -9.67 14.13
N PHE A 46 -6.91 -9.85 12.86
CA PHE A 46 -7.21 -11.10 12.13
C PHE A 46 -6.56 -12.34 12.75
N TYR A 47 -5.33 -12.22 13.23
CA TYR A 47 -4.64 -13.33 13.89
C TYR A 47 -5.26 -13.67 15.24
N ILE A 48 -5.58 -12.67 16.03
CA ILE A 48 -6.25 -12.82 17.34
C ILE A 48 -7.63 -13.47 17.17
N ASP A 49 -8.43 -12.98 16.22
CA ASP A 49 -9.75 -13.55 15.91
C ASP A 49 -9.64 -15.04 15.53
N TRP A 50 -8.64 -15.37 14.67
CA TRP A 50 -8.38 -16.75 14.28
C TRP A 50 -7.96 -17.64 15.45
N LEU A 51 -7.08 -17.15 16.35
CA LEU A 51 -6.70 -17.89 17.57
C LEU A 51 -7.93 -18.15 18.44
N ALA A 52 -8.78 -17.15 18.65
CA ALA A 52 -9.99 -17.26 19.45
C ALA A 52 -11.00 -18.24 18.84
N GLU A 53 -11.28 -18.12 17.53
CA GLU A 53 -12.20 -19.01 16.81
C GLU A 53 -11.73 -20.46 16.82
N THR A 54 -10.41 -20.69 16.70
CA THR A 54 -9.83 -22.04 16.65
C THR A 54 -9.40 -22.56 18.03
N ARG A 55 -9.60 -21.79 19.10
CA ARG A 55 -9.20 -22.11 20.50
C ARG A 55 -7.73 -22.47 20.62
N ARG A 56 -6.85 -21.76 19.90
CA ARG A 56 -5.40 -21.98 19.92
C ARG A 56 -4.72 -21.06 20.92
N SER A 57 -3.66 -21.55 21.52
CA SER A 57 -2.85 -20.77 22.45
C SER A 57 -1.98 -19.75 21.72
N TRP A 58 -1.87 -18.53 22.25
CA TRP A 58 -0.99 -17.51 21.69
C TRP A 58 0.50 -17.81 21.93
N TYR A 59 0.83 -18.57 22.99
CA TYR A 59 2.21 -18.90 23.39
C TYR A 59 2.77 -20.13 22.66
N GLN A 60 1.97 -20.83 21.89
CA GLN A 60 2.37 -21.91 20.99
C GLN A 60 1.89 -21.58 19.57
N PRO A 61 2.53 -20.61 18.90
CA PRO A 61 2.06 -20.14 17.61
C PRO A 61 2.22 -21.20 16.53
N ASP A 62 1.12 -21.52 15.87
CA ASP A 62 1.10 -22.39 14.70
C ASP A 62 0.91 -21.54 13.43
N LEU A 63 2.01 -20.95 12.96
CA LEU A 63 1.97 -20.11 11.78
C LEU A 63 1.73 -20.88 10.49
N GLN A 64 1.97 -22.19 10.47
CA GLN A 64 1.64 -23.03 9.32
C GLN A 64 0.11 -23.11 9.15
N ALA A 65 -0.60 -23.46 10.21
CA ALA A 65 -2.06 -23.51 10.19
C ALA A 65 -2.68 -22.13 9.91
N TYR A 66 -2.10 -21.06 10.48
CA TYR A 66 -2.56 -19.70 10.19
C TYR A 66 -2.34 -19.31 8.71
N ARG A 67 -1.20 -19.68 8.12
CA ARG A 67 -0.93 -19.50 6.68
C ARG A 67 -2.00 -20.21 5.85
N ASP A 68 -2.29 -21.46 6.17
CA ASP A 68 -3.24 -22.29 5.43
C ASP A 68 -4.66 -21.72 5.55
N TYR A 69 -5.04 -21.27 6.73
CA TYR A 69 -6.28 -20.51 6.93
C TYR A 69 -6.36 -19.28 6.02
N LEU A 70 -5.32 -18.44 5.98
CA LEU A 70 -5.31 -17.24 5.16
C LEU A 70 -5.42 -17.51 3.66
N LEU A 71 -4.77 -18.59 3.20
CA LEU A 71 -4.65 -18.91 1.77
C LEU A 71 -5.79 -19.77 1.24
N LEU A 72 -6.39 -20.63 2.08
CA LEU A 72 -7.28 -21.70 1.62
C LEU A 72 -8.67 -21.68 2.27
N GLU A 73 -8.77 -21.33 3.55
CA GLU A 73 -9.98 -21.59 4.34
C GLU A 73 -10.78 -20.33 4.68
N ARG A 74 -10.15 -19.17 4.65
CA ARG A 74 -10.75 -17.92 5.08
C ARG A 74 -12.03 -17.60 4.32
N THR A 75 -13.10 -17.33 5.07
CA THR A 75 -14.40 -16.90 4.53
C THR A 75 -14.85 -15.58 5.14
N ARG A 76 -15.79 -14.91 4.50
CA ARG A 76 -16.50 -13.75 5.04
C ARG A 76 -17.99 -13.91 4.82
N VAL A 77 -18.77 -13.36 5.72
CA VAL A 77 -20.22 -13.24 5.55
C VAL A 77 -20.52 -11.97 4.74
N ASP A 78 -21.28 -12.10 3.67
CA ASP A 78 -21.71 -10.95 2.89
C ASP A 78 -22.93 -10.25 3.55
N LYS A 79 -23.36 -9.12 2.97
CA LYS A 79 -24.51 -8.35 3.48
C LYS A 79 -25.83 -9.12 3.47
N LYS A 80 -25.89 -10.27 2.80
CA LYS A 80 -27.07 -11.16 2.71
C LYS A 80 -26.95 -12.37 3.62
N GLY A 81 -25.90 -12.46 4.46
CA GLY A 81 -25.65 -13.58 5.37
C GLY A 81 -24.99 -14.80 4.72
N ALA A 82 -24.65 -14.75 3.45
CA ALA A 82 -24.00 -15.88 2.77
C ALA A 82 -22.49 -15.89 3.03
N ARG A 83 -21.92 -17.06 3.34
CA ARG A 83 -20.46 -17.25 3.45
C ARG A 83 -19.84 -17.29 2.05
N LYS A 84 -18.85 -16.46 1.82
CA LYS A 84 -18.06 -16.41 0.59
C LYS A 84 -16.58 -16.58 0.90
N SER A 85 -15.85 -17.22 0.01
CA SER A 85 -14.38 -17.26 0.10
C SER A 85 -13.83 -15.84 0.19
N ALA A 86 -12.89 -15.65 1.10
CA ALA A 86 -12.19 -14.40 1.34
C ALA A 86 -10.70 -14.65 1.54
N THR A 87 -10.16 -15.72 0.93
CA THR A 87 -8.76 -16.10 0.94
C THR A 87 -7.88 -14.94 0.45
N LEU A 88 -6.69 -14.86 0.98
CA LEU A 88 -5.76 -13.78 0.67
C LEU A 88 -4.77 -14.20 -0.42
N SER A 89 -4.27 -13.22 -1.16
CA SER A 89 -3.14 -13.49 -2.06
C SER A 89 -1.89 -13.89 -1.26
N PRO A 90 -0.97 -14.69 -1.85
CA PRO A 90 0.29 -15.08 -1.19
C PRO A 90 1.08 -13.88 -0.66
N GLN A 91 1.13 -12.78 -1.41
CA GLN A 91 1.80 -11.54 -0.99
C GLN A 91 1.13 -10.91 0.25
N THR A 92 -0.20 -10.93 0.31
CA THR A 92 -0.94 -10.40 1.46
C THR A 92 -0.77 -11.31 2.68
N ALA A 93 -0.83 -12.64 2.49
CA ALA A 93 -0.59 -13.61 3.56
C ALA A 93 0.82 -13.46 4.15
N LEU A 94 1.85 -13.27 3.31
CA LEU A 94 3.21 -12.95 3.78
C LEU A 94 3.26 -11.69 4.65
N ALA A 95 2.53 -10.64 4.28
CA ALA A 95 2.49 -9.43 5.08
C ALA A 95 1.81 -9.66 6.45
N HIS A 96 0.78 -10.50 6.52
CA HIS A 96 0.18 -10.93 7.78
C HIS A 96 1.17 -11.71 8.65
N LEU A 97 1.80 -12.74 8.08
CA LEU A 97 2.80 -13.55 8.79
C LEU A 97 3.99 -12.71 9.27
N ALA A 98 4.49 -11.78 8.45
CA ALA A 98 5.58 -10.89 8.85
C ALA A 98 5.18 -9.99 10.04
N THR A 99 3.95 -9.48 10.06
CA THR A 99 3.44 -8.66 11.17
C THR A 99 3.33 -9.49 12.45
N VAL A 100 2.81 -10.72 12.37
CA VAL A 100 2.71 -11.65 13.52
C VAL A 100 4.11 -11.98 14.05
N ARG A 101 5.05 -12.37 13.18
CA ARG A 101 6.46 -12.62 13.57
C ARG A 101 7.10 -11.43 14.28
N GLY A 102 6.90 -10.23 13.72
CA GLY A 102 7.41 -8.99 14.32
C GLY A 102 6.86 -8.77 15.74
N ARG A 103 5.58 -9.10 15.96
CA ARG A 103 4.98 -9.00 17.30
C ARG A 103 5.58 -10.01 18.28
N TYR A 104 5.73 -11.26 17.88
CA TYR A 104 6.39 -12.26 18.72
C TYR A 104 7.84 -11.88 19.05
N ALA A 105 8.60 -11.39 18.07
CA ALA A 105 9.94 -10.89 18.31
C ALA A 105 9.98 -9.68 19.25
N ALA A 106 8.93 -8.87 19.30
CA ALA A 106 8.81 -7.78 20.28
C ALA A 106 8.48 -8.32 21.70
N LEU A 107 7.63 -9.34 21.79
CA LEU A 107 7.29 -9.98 23.06
C LEU A 107 8.51 -10.63 23.73
N THR A 108 9.38 -11.29 22.97
CA THR A 108 10.61 -11.89 23.53
C THR A 108 11.60 -10.87 24.10
N ARG A 109 11.45 -9.60 23.74
CA ARG A 109 12.26 -8.49 24.24
C ARG A 109 11.57 -7.69 25.34
N SER A 110 10.33 -8.02 25.68
CA SER A 110 9.55 -7.32 26.69
C SER A 110 9.93 -7.81 28.08
N ASN A 111 10.28 -6.88 28.96
CA ASN A 111 10.52 -7.20 30.36
C ASN A 111 9.22 -7.68 31.03
N GLU A 112 8.08 -7.06 30.71
CA GLU A 112 6.76 -7.49 31.23
C GLU A 112 6.47 -8.96 30.91
N MET A 113 6.82 -9.40 29.70
CA MET A 113 6.64 -10.79 29.31
C MET A 113 7.60 -11.70 30.06
N ARG A 114 8.84 -11.27 30.26
CA ARG A 114 9.84 -12.02 31.02
C ARG A 114 9.43 -12.17 32.49
N ASP A 115 8.97 -11.10 33.10
CA ASP A 115 8.49 -11.09 34.49
C ASP A 115 7.28 -12.02 34.66
N LEU A 116 6.31 -11.96 33.74
CA LEU A 116 5.17 -12.87 33.72
C LEU A 116 5.59 -14.35 33.61
N LEU A 117 6.59 -14.65 32.81
CA LEU A 117 7.09 -16.01 32.66
C LEU A 117 7.81 -16.48 33.92
N PHE A 118 8.54 -15.60 34.61
CA PHE A 118 9.15 -15.91 35.89
C PHE A 118 8.14 -16.26 37.00
N GLU A 119 6.96 -15.61 37.01
CA GLU A 119 5.88 -15.96 37.94
C GLU A 119 5.33 -17.39 37.71
N LEU A 120 5.58 -17.97 36.56
CA LEU A 120 5.04 -19.26 36.13
C LEU A 120 6.06 -20.42 36.24
N VAL A 121 7.31 -20.09 36.52
CA VAL A 121 8.34 -21.09 36.80
C VAL A 121 8.22 -21.55 38.28
N ASN A 122 8.64 -22.77 38.54
CA ASN A 122 8.62 -23.30 39.91
C ASN A 122 9.54 -22.44 40.84
N PRO A 123 9.00 -21.85 41.90
CA PRO A 123 9.77 -21.02 42.78
C PRO A 123 10.86 -21.77 43.57
N ASP A 124 10.77 -23.11 43.66
CA ASP A 124 11.74 -23.96 44.32
C ASP A 124 12.98 -24.24 43.48
N ASP A 125 12.94 -23.93 42.16
CA ASP A 125 14.08 -24.09 41.30
C ASP A 125 15.11 -22.96 41.52
N SER A 126 16.38 -23.24 41.28
CA SER A 126 17.41 -22.20 41.34
C SER A 126 17.18 -21.08 40.33
N GLU A 127 17.62 -19.87 40.63
CA GLU A 127 17.48 -18.72 39.72
C GLU A 127 18.07 -18.99 38.34
N ALA A 128 19.13 -19.79 38.26
CA ALA A 128 19.74 -20.17 36.98
C ALA A 128 18.84 -21.10 36.16
N GLU A 129 18.18 -22.06 36.80
CA GLU A 129 17.21 -22.97 36.18
C GLU A 129 15.97 -22.21 35.72
N GLN A 130 15.44 -21.32 36.54
CA GLN A 130 14.32 -20.47 36.18
C GLN A 130 14.61 -19.62 34.94
N ARG A 131 15.79 -18.99 34.88
CA ARG A 131 16.23 -18.20 33.72
C ARG A 131 16.36 -19.08 32.48
N ALA A 132 16.96 -20.27 32.62
CA ALA A 132 17.13 -21.19 31.50
C ALA A 132 15.77 -21.62 30.92
N MET A 133 14.77 -21.89 31.77
CA MET A 133 13.40 -22.22 31.32
C MET A 133 12.73 -21.09 30.54
N VAL A 134 12.86 -19.86 31.03
CA VAL A 134 12.30 -18.70 30.35
C VAL A 134 12.97 -18.45 29.01
N ASP A 135 14.30 -18.58 28.95
CA ASP A 135 15.05 -18.40 27.70
C ASP A 135 14.70 -19.49 26.68
N GLU A 136 14.59 -20.75 27.12
CA GLU A 136 14.17 -21.86 26.25
C GLU A 136 12.75 -21.68 25.73
N PHE A 137 11.83 -21.17 26.55
CA PHE A 137 10.48 -20.83 26.11
C PHE A 137 10.49 -19.81 24.99
N PHE A 138 11.29 -18.74 25.09
CA PHE A 138 11.44 -17.75 24.06
C PHE A 138 12.10 -18.32 22.79
N ILE A 139 13.10 -19.18 22.93
CA ILE A 139 13.75 -19.84 21.80
C ILE A 139 12.73 -20.67 21.02
N ARG A 140 11.92 -21.48 21.68
CA ARG A 140 10.88 -22.30 21.05
C ARG A 140 9.84 -21.43 20.35
N MET A 141 9.30 -20.42 21.05
CA MET A 141 8.34 -19.50 20.48
C MET A 141 8.88 -18.81 19.21
N MET A 142 10.18 -18.44 19.20
CA MET A 142 10.81 -17.85 18.03
C MET A 142 11.06 -18.85 16.90
N ASN A 143 11.32 -20.12 17.20
CA ASN A 143 11.42 -21.18 16.21
C ASN A 143 10.06 -21.44 15.53
N ASP A 144 8.97 -21.46 16.30
CA ASP A 144 7.61 -21.67 15.80
C ASP A 144 7.18 -20.54 14.86
N VAL A 145 7.66 -19.31 15.09
CA VAL A 145 7.38 -18.16 14.21
C VAL A 145 8.45 -17.93 13.14
N HIS A 146 9.48 -18.76 13.06
CA HIS A 146 10.54 -18.62 12.06
C HIS A 146 9.95 -18.65 10.63
N PRO A 147 10.49 -17.89 9.66
CA PRO A 147 10.01 -17.90 8.29
C PRO A 147 9.92 -19.27 7.64
N ALA A 148 10.83 -20.19 8.00
CA ALA A 148 10.82 -21.56 7.49
C ALA A 148 9.67 -22.41 8.05
N ALA A 149 9.09 -22.06 9.21
CA ALA A 149 7.96 -22.79 9.81
C ALA A 149 6.68 -22.64 8.96
N ALA A 150 6.49 -21.50 8.30
CA ALA A 150 5.32 -21.26 7.45
C ALA A 150 5.75 -20.62 6.11
N PRO A 151 6.41 -21.39 5.22
CA PRO A 151 6.85 -20.87 3.93
C PRO A 151 5.63 -20.58 3.03
N VAL A 152 5.64 -19.43 2.37
CA VAL A 152 4.65 -19.06 1.36
C VAL A 152 5.36 -19.05 0.01
N LYS A 153 4.93 -19.92 -0.90
CA LYS A 153 5.42 -19.87 -2.28
C LYS A 153 4.83 -18.64 -2.96
N LEU A 154 5.68 -17.69 -3.28
CA LEU A 154 5.32 -16.63 -4.21
C LEU A 154 5.40 -17.24 -5.60
N VAL A 155 4.27 -17.32 -6.29
CA VAL A 155 4.29 -17.52 -7.74
C VAL A 155 5.03 -16.32 -8.32
N SER A 156 6.08 -16.53 -9.10
CA SER A 156 6.78 -15.43 -9.73
C SER A 156 5.76 -14.67 -10.58
N LYS A 157 5.82 -13.34 -10.56
CA LYS A 157 4.87 -12.51 -11.32
C LYS A 157 4.95 -12.75 -12.83
N GLN A 158 5.95 -13.49 -13.30
CA GLN A 158 6.11 -13.92 -14.69
C GLN A 158 5.11 -15.00 -15.09
N ASP A 159 4.58 -15.78 -14.14
CA ASP A 159 3.69 -16.90 -14.43
C ASP A 159 2.19 -16.56 -14.32
N SER A 160 1.83 -15.36 -13.87
CA SER A 160 0.44 -14.91 -13.84
C SER A 160 0.15 -13.97 -15.02
N ALA A 161 -0.47 -14.49 -16.06
CA ALA A 161 -0.95 -13.71 -17.21
C ALA A 161 -1.86 -12.52 -16.84
N ASP A 162 -2.40 -12.49 -15.59
CA ASP A 162 -3.29 -11.44 -15.08
C ASP A 162 -2.57 -10.27 -14.40
N SER A 163 -1.25 -10.32 -14.22
CA SER A 163 -0.50 -9.24 -13.56
C SER A 163 0.48 -8.52 -14.49
N GLU A 164 0.13 -8.33 -15.75
CA GLU A 164 0.89 -7.45 -16.64
C GLU A 164 1.00 -6.07 -15.98
N GLN A 165 2.22 -5.76 -15.57
CA GLN A 165 2.57 -4.43 -15.09
C GLN A 165 2.53 -3.47 -16.27
N LEU A 166 1.37 -2.86 -16.50
CA LEU A 166 1.17 -1.98 -17.64
C LEU A 166 2.11 -0.77 -17.57
N ARG A 167 2.76 -0.51 -18.67
CA ARG A 167 3.52 0.70 -18.98
C ARG A 167 2.98 1.22 -20.30
N LEU A 168 2.25 2.32 -20.23
CA LEU A 168 1.54 2.84 -21.39
C LEU A 168 2.52 3.46 -22.40
N LYS A 169 2.31 3.17 -23.65
CA LYS A 169 2.97 3.88 -24.77
C LYS A 169 2.39 5.28 -24.91
N PRO A 170 3.11 6.25 -25.52
CA PRO A 170 2.63 7.64 -25.66
C PRO A 170 1.22 7.76 -26.24
N TYR A 171 0.87 7.00 -27.27
CA TYR A 171 -0.45 7.02 -27.87
C TYR A 171 -1.55 6.47 -26.93
N GLN A 172 -1.22 5.50 -26.07
CA GLN A 172 -2.14 4.97 -25.05
C GLN A 172 -2.37 5.98 -23.93
N VAL A 173 -1.34 6.74 -23.54
CA VAL A 173 -1.48 7.86 -22.60
C VAL A 173 -2.40 8.91 -23.18
N SER A 174 -2.21 9.30 -24.46
CA SER A 174 -3.09 10.24 -25.14
C SER A 174 -4.54 9.74 -25.18
N ALA A 175 -4.77 8.47 -25.50
CA ALA A 175 -6.09 7.87 -25.50
C ALA A 175 -6.74 7.90 -24.10
N LEU A 176 -5.96 7.63 -23.05
CA LEU A 176 -6.44 7.65 -21.66
C LEU A 176 -6.83 9.08 -21.23
N ILE A 177 -6.02 10.09 -21.56
CA ILE A 177 -6.29 11.49 -21.22
C ILE A 177 -7.54 11.98 -21.96
N GLN A 178 -7.79 11.52 -23.17
CA GLN A 178 -8.98 11.88 -23.96
C GLN A 178 -10.26 11.18 -23.51
N ALA A 179 -10.14 9.98 -22.90
CA ALA A 179 -11.29 9.13 -22.60
C ALA A 179 -12.38 9.80 -21.73
N PRO A 180 -12.09 10.62 -20.71
CA PRO A 180 -13.12 11.33 -19.94
C PRO A 180 -13.79 12.47 -20.70
N GLY A 181 -13.10 13.07 -21.67
CA GLY A 181 -13.49 14.30 -22.33
C GLY A 181 -13.42 15.54 -21.42
N ILE A 182 -13.46 16.72 -22.02
CA ILE A 182 -13.31 18.01 -21.30
C ILE A 182 -14.57 18.85 -21.30
N ALA A 183 -15.65 18.39 -21.92
CA ALA A 183 -16.87 19.16 -22.10
C ALA A 183 -17.66 19.45 -20.83
N ASN A 184 -17.55 18.58 -19.82
CA ASN A 184 -18.26 18.69 -18.56
C ASN A 184 -17.32 18.65 -17.36
N LEU A 185 -17.77 19.13 -16.20
CA LEU A 185 -16.96 19.21 -14.97
C LEU A 185 -16.36 17.86 -14.54
N ARG A 186 -17.10 16.77 -14.69
CA ARG A 186 -16.61 15.44 -14.30
C ARG A 186 -15.49 14.99 -15.22
N GLY A 187 -15.70 15.04 -16.53
CA GLY A 187 -14.68 14.67 -17.49
C GLY A 187 -13.43 15.52 -17.37
N LEU A 188 -13.58 16.84 -17.21
CA LEU A 188 -12.46 17.77 -17.04
C LEU A 188 -11.65 17.47 -15.77
N ARG A 189 -12.33 17.19 -14.62
CA ARG A 189 -11.67 16.77 -13.39
C ARG A 189 -10.88 15.48 -13.60
N ASP A 190 -11.49 14.49 -14.23
CA ASP A 190 -10.92 13.16 -14.41
C ASP A 190 -9.74 13.22 -15.38
N THR A 191 -9.86 14.00 -16.45
CA THR A 191 -8.75 14.29 -17.38
C THR A 191 -7.60 14.98 -16.66
N ALA A 192 -7.85 16.02 -15.87
CA ALA A 192 -6.82 16.74 -15.10
C ALA A 192 -6.11 15.82 -14.11
N LEU A 193 -6.87 14.97 -13.39
CA LEU A 193 -6.33 14.00 -12.45
C LEU A 193 -5.38 12.99 -13.13
N MET A 194 -5.83 12.37 -14.21
CA MET A 194 -5.05 11.36 -14.96
C MET A 194 -3.80 11.98 -15.57
N THR A 195 -3.93 13.16 -16.14
CA THR A 195 -2.81 13.90 -16.76
C THR A 195 -1.75 14.25 -15.71
N LEU A 196 -2.16 14.81 -14.58
CA LEU A 196 -1.22 15.13 -13.50
C LEU A 196 -0.53 13.86 -12.97
N MET A 197 -1.27 12.77 -12.77
CA MET A 197 -0.71 11.52 -12.26
C MET A 197 0.29 10.88 -13.21
N VAL A 198 0.04 10.88 -14.52
CA VAL A 198 0.98 10.30 -15.50
C VAL A 198 2.20 11.18 -15.71
N CYS A 199 2.07 12.49 -15.56
CA CYS A 199 3.18 13.46 -15.71
C CYS A 199 4.07 13.59 -14.47
N THR A 200 3.60 13.19 -13.29
CA THR A 200 4.34 13.35 -12.03
C THR A 200 4.62 12.03 -11.30
N GLY A 201 3.93 10.97 -11.67
CA GLY A 201 4.07 9.66 -11.03
C GLY A 201 3.59 9.60 -9.58
N ILE A 202 2.79 10.56 -9.09
CA ILE A 202 2.27 10.56 -7.71
C ILE A 202 1.32 9.39 -7.45
N ARG A 203 1.20 8.98 -6.18
CA ARG A 203 0.28 7.92 -5.74
C ARG A 203 -1.16 8.43 -5.68
N ALA A 204 -2.14 7.52 -5.78
CA ALA A 204 -3.56 7.86 -5.63
C ALA A 204 -3.88 8.65 -4.35
N ALA A 205 -3.27 8.25 -3.22
CA ALA A 205 -3.44 8.96 -1.95
C ALA A 205 -2.79 10.36 -1.95
N GLU A 206 -1.66 10.50 -2.62
CA GLU A 206 -0.98 11.78 -2.77
C GLU A 206 -1.79 12.73 -3.67
N ALA A 207 -2.31 12.23 -4.79
CA ALA A 207 -3.20 12.98 -5.67
C ALA A 207 -4.49 13.44 -4.96
N ALA A 208 -5.07 12.57 -4.14
CA ALA A 208 -6.27 12.87 -3.36
C ALA A 208 -6.03 13.95 -2.28
N ALA A 209 -4.83 13.99 -1.70
CA ALA A 209 -4.46 14.93 -0.65
C ALA A 209 -3.92 16.28 -1.18
N LEU A 210 -3.72 16.40 -2.50
CA LEU A 210 -3.08 17.55 -3.13
C LEU A 210 -3.88 18.83 -2.92
N GLN A 211 -3.19 19.91 -2.58
CA GLN A 211 -3.77 21.25 -2.43
C GLN A 211 -3.28 22.20 -3.53
N VAL A 212 -4.03 23.26 -3.77
CA VAL A 212 -3.73 24.25 -4.81
C VAL A 212 -2.30 24.82 -4.63
N ASP A 213 -1.92 25.11 -3.39
CA ASP A 213 -0.57 25.64 -3.07
C ASP A 213 0.56 24.65 -3.39
N ASP A 214 0.26 23.37 -3.58
CA ASP A 214 1.26 22.37 -3.86
C ASP A 214 1.64 22.31 -5.34
N LEU A 215 0.82 22.87 -6.21
CA LEU A 215 0.96 22.78 -7.66
C LEU A 215 2.14 23.56 -8.23
N ARG A 216 2.49 24.69 -7.62
CA ARG A 216 3.48 25.63 -8.15
C ARG A 216 4.53 25.99 -7.12
N GLN A 217 5.37 25.02 -6.84
CA GLN A 217 6.59 25.20 -6.03
C GLN A 217 7.80 25.32 -6.95
N HIS A 218 8.96 25.70 -6.42
CA HIS A 218 10.19 25.78 -7.19
C HIS A 218 11.30 24.98 -6.51
N LEU A 219 12.06 24.25 -7.31
CA LEU A 219 13.25 23.51 -6.90
C LEU A 219 14.39 23.90 -7.85
N GLY A 220 15.38 24.63 -7.34
CA GLY A 220 16.49 25.10 -8.18
C GLY A 220 16.05 25.94 -9.38
N GLY A 221 14.98 26.73 -9.25
CA GLY A 221 14.38 27.51 -10.33
C GLY A 221 13.37 26.75 -11.20
N GLU A 222 13.29 25.42 -11.10
CA GLU A 222 12.34 24.61 -11.87
C GLU A 222 10.96 24.55 -11.18
N LEU A 223 9.90 24.73 -11.97
CA LEU A 223 8.53 24.57 -11.51
C LEU A 223 8.28 23.13 -11.08
N SER A 224 7.76 22.95 -9.87
CA SER A 224 7.68 21.64 -9.20
C SER A 224 6.37 21.44 -8.47
N LEU A 225 5.95 20.17 -8.35
CA LEU A 225 4.86 19.71 -7.51
C LEU A 225 5.39 19.38 -6.12
N ARG A 226 4.75 19.88 -5.07
CA ARG A 226 5.01 19.46 -3.70
C ARG A 226 4.13 18.28 -3.29
N VAL A 227 4.73 17.20 -2.82
CA VAL A 227 4.05 16.10 -2.15
C VAL A 227 4.32 16.24 -0.65
N ARG A 228 3.30 16.60 0.13
CA ARG A 228 3.44 16.99 1.55
C ARG A 228 3.83 15.82 2.43
N GLU A 229 3.17 14.67 2.28
CA GLU A 229 3.43 13.48 3.06
C GLU A 229 3.36 12.24 2.18
N GLY A 230 4.49 11.53 2.06
CA GLY A 230 4.57 10.20 1.47
C GLY A 230 4.55 9.12 2.56
N LYS A 231 4.50 7.86 2.17
CA LYS A 231 4.71 6.72 3.09
C LYS A 231 6.08 6.86 3.75
N GLY A 232 6.12 7.19 5.06
CA GLY A 232 7.34 7.48 5.81
C GLY A 232 7.58 8.97 6.12
N ALA A 233 6.54 9.83 6.03
CA ALA A 233 6.52 11.24 6.46
C ALA A 233 7.59 12.16 5.83
N LYS A 234 8.08 11.86 4.61
CA LYS A 234 9.05 12.72 3.91
C LYS A 234 8.36 13.52 2.79
N GLN A 235 8.36 14.84 2.97
CA GLN A 235 7.99 15.79 1.92
C GLN A 235 9.00 15.71 0.76
N ARG A 236 8.50 15.83 -0.50
CA ARG A 236 9.35 15.90 -1.68
C ARG A 236 8.80 16.87 -2.72
N LEU A 237 9.69 17.41 -3.54
CA LEU A 237 9.36 18.21 -4.71
C LEU A 237 9.65 17.38 -5.96
N ILE A 238 8.71 17.40 -6.89
CA ILE A 238 8.80 16.71 -8.19
C ILE A 238 8.81 17.78 -9.27
N PRO A 239 9.95 18.02 -9.94
CA PRO A 239 9.99 18.95 -11.07
C PRO A 239 9.10 18.44 -12.21
N TYR A 240 8.33 19.34 -12.79
CA TYR A 240 7.53 19.02 -13.97
C TYR A 240 8.39 18.86 -15.22
N GLY A 241 9.45 19.65 -15.33
CA GLY A 241 10.27 19.70 -16.53
C GLY A 241 9.40 19.94 -17.79
N PRO A 242 9.66 19.18 -18.87
CA PRO A 242 8.90 19.31 -20.11
C PRO A 242 7.44 18.81 -20.01
N LEU A 243 7.06 18.19 -18.90
CA LEU A 243 5.67 17.73 -18.66
C LEU A 243 4.80 18.79 -17.93
N ASN A 244 5.29 20.03 -17.79
CA ASN A 244 4.58 21.14 -17.14
C ASN A 244 3.23 21.47 -17.83
N TRP A 245 3.06 21.08 -19.09
CA TRP A 245 1.78 21.22 -19.80
C TRP A 245 0.60 20.53 -19.09
N CYS A 246 0.85 19.56 -18.22
CA CYS A 246 -0.20 18.93 -17.42
C CYS A 246 -0.96 19.95 -16.56
N LEU A 247 -0.31 21.06 -16.20
CA LEU A 247 -0.95 22.13 -15.43
C LEU A 247 -2.06 22.85 -16.20
N MET A 248 -2.03 22.87 -17.52
CA MET A 248 -3.12 23.45 -18.32
C MET A 248 -4.47 22.75 -18.02
N TYR A 249 -4.45 21.42 -17.89
CA TYR A 249 -5.66 20.66 -17.53
C TYR A 249 -6.10 20.90 -16.09
N VAL A 250 -5.13 21.01 -15.19
CA VAL A 250 -5.40 21.31 -13.78
C VAL A 250 -5.99 22.71 -13.64
N ASP A 251 -5.43 23.70 -14.34
CA ASP A 251 -5.92 25.08 -14.34
C ASP A 251 -7.32 25.19 -14.95
N ALA A 252 -7.55 24.52 -16.08
CA ALA A 252 -8.88 24.45 -16.66
C ALA A 252 -9.92 23.84 -15.70
N TRP A 253 -9.53 22.77 -14.98
CA TRP A 253 -10.37 22.19 -13.93
C TRP A 253 -10.63 23.17 -12.78
N LEU A 254 -9.55 23.77 -12.22
CA LEU A 254 -9.64 24.69 -11.09
C LEU A 254 -10.50 25.92 -11.45
N GLY A 255 -10.29 26.51 -12.63
CA GLY A 255 -11.07 27.64 -13.12
C GLY A 255 -12.55 27.31 -13.29
N ARG A 256 -12.86 26.18 -13.98
CA ARG A 256 -14.23 25.74 -14.22
C ARG A 256 -14.96 25.31 -12.94
N ALA A 257 -14.23 24.82 -11.96
CA ALA A 257 -14.74 24.39 -10.65
C ALA A 257 -14.74 25.52 -9.60
N GLU A 258 -14.23 26.71 -9.93
CA GLU A 258 -14.08 27.86 -9.03
C GLU A 258 -13.27 27.52 -7.76
N ILE A 259 -12.19 26.76 -7.93
CA ILE A 259 -11.33 26.30 -6.84
C ILE A 259 -10.09 27.19 -6.78
N ASN A 260 -10.00 28.06 -5.78
CA ASN A 260 -8.85 28.94 -5.57
C ASN A 260 -7.94 28.47 -4.43
N ILE A 261 -8.45 27.70 -3.46
CA ILE A 261 -7.73 27.24 -2.28
C ILE A 261 -8.16 25.82 -1.85
N GLY A 262 -7.31 25.15 -1.08
CA GLY A 262 -7.61 23.85 -0.50
C GLY A 262 -7.39 22.70 -1.52
N PHE A 263 -8.17 21.61 -1.40
CA PHE A 263 -7.98 20.43 -2.22
C PHE A 263 -8.18 20.71 -3.71
N VAL A 264 -7.24 20.21 -4.52
CA VAL A 264 -7.30 20.31 -5.99
C VAL A 264 -8.44 19.47 -6.54
N PHE A 265 -8.49 18.19 -6.19
CA PHE A 265 -9.50 17.27 -6.70
C PHE A 265 -10.62 17.09 -5.70
N ARG A 266 -11.82 17.46 -6.12
CA ARG A 266 -13.03 17.46 -5.28
C ARG A 266 -14.13 16.59 -5.88
N GLY A 267 -15.04 16.13 -5.00
CA GLY A 267 -16.22 15.40 -5.42
C GLY A 267 -17.21 16.32 -6.16
N ILE A 268 -17.99 15.73 -7.08
CA ILE A 268 -19.06 16.43 -7.80
C ILE A 268 -20.40 15.84 -7.35
N ARG A 269 -21.39 16.69 -7.07
CA ARG A 269 -22.73 16.25 -6.66
C ARG A 269 -23.47 15.57 -7.83
N ARG A 270 -24.48 14.76 -7.49
CA ARG A 270 -25.39 14.21 -8.49
C ARG A 270 -25.98 15.36 -9.32
N GLY A 271 -26.00 15.18 -10.64
CA GLY A 271 -26.38 16.26 -11.58
C GLY A 271 -25.21 16.96 -12.26
N GLY A 272 -23.96 16.75 -11.79
CA GLY A 272 -22.73 17.13 -12.51
C GLY A 272 -22.38 18.63 -12.53
N LYS A 273 -23.17 19.50 -11.85
CA LYS A 273 -23.03 20.96 -11.92
C LYS A 273 -22.37 21.58 -10.70
N THR A 274 -22.34 20.90 -9.56
CA THR A 274 -21.87 21.48 -8.29
C THR A 274 -20.70 20.68 -7.74
N VAL A 275 -19.60 21.35 -7.44
CA VAL A 275 -18.42 20.78 -6.81
C VAL A 275 -18.57 20.81 -5.29
N ARG A 276 -18.14 19.74 -4.60
CA ARG A 276 -18.12 19.69 -3.15
C ARG A 276 -16.94 20.49 -2.60
N PRO A 277 -17.03 21.06 -1.38
CA PRO A 277 -15.89 21.74 -0.77
C PRO A 277 -14.79 20.77 -0.30
N THR A 278 -15.11 19.49 -0.12
CA THR A 278 -14.20 18.46 0.38
C THR A 278 -13.44 17.74 -0.73
N GLY A 279 -12.19 17.39 -0.46
CA GLY A 279 -11.38 16.55 -1.35
C GLY A 279 -11.97 15.16 -1.55
N ILE A 280 -11.49 14.47 -2.59
CA ILE A 280 -11.77 13.03 -2.83
C ILE A 280 -10.81 12.16 -2.02
N GLY A 281 -11.20 10.91 -1.76
CA GLY A 281 -10.32 9.91 -1.15
C GLY A 281 -9.52 9.12 -2.20
N ALA A 282 -8.45 8.45 -1.77
CA ALA A 282 -7.65 7.57 -2.62
C ALA A 282 -8.48 6.46 -3.29
N TRP A 283 -9.50 5.95 -2.61
CA TRP A 283 -10.43 4.97 -3.16
C TRP A 283 -11.22 5.56 -4.35
N THR A 284 -11.67 6.81 -4.23
CA THR A 284 -12.37 7.51 -5.33
C THR A 284 -11.45 7.71 -6.55
N VAL A 285 -10.15 7.93 -6.35
CA VAL A 285 -9.18 7.99 -7.46
C VAL A 285 -9.15 6.65 -8.22
N ASN A 286 -9.13 5.52 -7.51
CA ASN A 286 -9.20 4.20 -8.16
C ASN A 286 -10.52 3.99 -8.91
N ASP A 287 -11.66 4.43 -8.33
CA ASP A 287 -12.97 4.33 -9.00
C ASP A 287 -13.02 5.17 -10.27
N ILE A 288 -12.47 6.40 -10.24
CA ILE A 288 -12.38 7.26 -11.42
C ILE A 288 -11.60 6.55 -12.51
N MET A 289 -10.42 5.99 -12.19
CA MET A 289 -9.61 5.27 -13.16
C MET A 289 -10.34 4.06 -13.76
N ASN A 290 -11.10 3.32 -12.95
CA ASN A 290 -11.86 2.15 -13.40
C ASN A 290 -13.04 2.51 -14.33
N CYS A 291 -13.47 3.77 -14.38
CA CYS A 291 -14.53 4.21 -15.29
C CYS A 291 -14.06 4.31 -16.76
N TYR A 292 -12.75 4.34 -16.99
CA TYR A 292 -12.16 4.59 -18.30
C TYR A 292 -11.26 3.44 -18.73
N ALA A 293 -11.68 2.75 -19.79
CA ALA A 293 -10.89 1.69 -20.41
C ALA A 293 -10.33 2.17 -21.76
N ILE A 294 -9.12 1.79 -22.06
CA ILE A 294 -8.46 2.05 -23.35
C ILE A 294 -8.07 0.73 -24.03
N SER A 295 -7.86 0.76 -25.32
CA SER A 295 -7.36 -0.39 -26.06
C SER A 295 -5.87 -0.59 -25.75
N ILE A 296 -5.54 -1.78 -25.21
CA ILE A 296 -4.17 -2.22 -24.95
C ILE A 296 -4.04 -3.61 -25.58
N ASP A 297 -3.16 -3.73 -26.56
CA ASP A 297 -2.93 -4.97 -27.31
C ASP A 297 -4.22 -5.64 -27.84
N GLY A 298 -5.13 -4.80 -28.35
CA GLY A 298 -6.41 -5.23 -28.96
C GLY A 298 -7.53 -5.50 -27.94
N ALA A 299 -7.31 -5.39 -26.64
CA ALA A 299 -8.32 -5.57 -25.60
C ALA A 299 -8.61 -4.26 -24.86
N LEU A 300 -9.87 -4.02 -24.47
CA LEU A 300 -10.23 -2.92 -23.60
C LEU A 300 -9.80 -3.24 -22.15
N ARG A 301 -8.93 -2.42 -21.59
CA ARG A 301 -8.42 -2.58 -20.22
C ARG A 301 -8.55 -1.28 -19.43
N ALA A 302 -8.99 -1.39 -18.18
CA ALA A 302 -8.95 -0.29 -17.23
C ALA A 302 -7.50 -0.11 -16.73
N VAL A 303 -7.04 1.14 -16.72
CA VAL A 303 -5.71 1.52 -16.24
C VAL A 303 -5.78 1.87 -14.76
N LYS A 304 -4.86 1.36 -13.95
CA LYS A 304 -4.81 1.62 -12.51
C LYS A 304 -3.86 2.78 -12.18
N PRO A 305 -4.02 3.47 -11.05
CA PRO A 305 -3.09 4.51 -10.61
C PRO A 305 -1.62 4.07 -10.60
N HIS A 306 -1.36 2.82 -10.21
CA HIS A 306 0.01 2.28 -10.22
C HIS A 306 0.59 2.10 -11.63
N ASP A 307 -0.24 1.88 -12.64
CA ASP A 307 0.20 1.77 -14.03
C ASP A 307 0.64 3.12 -14.57
N LEU A 308 -0.07 4.21 -14.23
CA LEU A 308 0.37 5.58 -14.54
C LEU A 308 1.74 5.90 -13.92
N ARG A 309 1.93 5.48 -12.69
CA ARG A 309 3.21 5.70 -11.99
C ARG A 309 4.35 4.89 -12.60
N ARG A 310 4.10 3.65 -13.05
CA ARG A 310 5.08 2.85 -13.83
C ARG A 310 5.36 3.48 -15.18
N THR A 311 4.33 4.01 -15.82
CA THR A 311 4.44 4.73 -17.10
C THR A 311 5.33 5.97 -16.94
N TYR A 312 5.12 6.76 -15.89
CA TYR A 312 6.00 7.88 -15.55
C TYR A 312 7.45 7.42 -15.36
N ALA A 313 7.68 6.39 -14.54
CA ALA A 313 9.03 5.91 -14.25
C ALA A 313 9.76 5.44 -15.51
N ARG A 314 9.09 4.67 -16.36
CA ARG A 314 9.65 4.19 -17.63
C ARG A 314 9.95 5.34 -18.57
N ASN A 315 9.02 6.25 -18.76
CA ASN A 315 9.21 7.42 -19.61
C ASN A 315 10.35 8.33 -19.14
N ALA A 316 10.40 8.61 -17.83
CA ALA A 316 11.48 9.42 -17.27
C ALA A 316 12.85 8.77 -17.51
N TYR A 317 12.94 7.46 -17.40
CA TYR A 317 14.16 6.69 -17.70
C TYR A 317 14.51 6.75 -19.18
N ASP A 318 13.54 6.48 -20.06
CA ASP A 318 13.74 6.51 -21.51
C ASP A 318 14.14 7.92 -21.99
N TYR A 319 13.66 8.95 -21.32
CA TYR A 319 14.05 10.35 -21.56
C TYR A 319 15.45 10.72 -21.04
N GLY A 320 16.11 9.81 -20.36
CA GLY A 320 17.48 10.00 -19.88
C GLY A 320 17.61 10.50 -18.43
N MET A 321 16.49 10.55 -17.67
CA MET A 321 16.56 10.83 -16.24
C MET A 321 17.31 9.69 -15.53
N ASP A 322 18.23 10.02 -14.62
CA ASP A 322 18.96 9.02 -13.87
C ASP A 322 18.03 8.28 -12.85
N LEU A 323 18.43 7.05 -12.48
CA LEU A 323 17.63 6.20 -11.60
C LEU A 323 17.42 6.79 -10.21
N GLU A 324 18.41 7.50 -9.69
CA GLU A 324 18.31 8.11 -8.36
C GLU A 324 17.32 9.27 -8.37
N ARG A 325 17.30 10.08 -9.42
CA ARG A 325 16.33 11.17 -9.59
C ARG A 325 14.89 10.61 -9.71
N ILE A 326 14.72 9.55 -10.50
CA ILE A 326 13.43 8.84 -10.62
C ILE A 326 13.02 8.29 -9.25
N ARG A 327 13.93 7.67 -8.50
CA ARG A 327 13.68 7.15 -7.16
C ARG A 327 13.19 8.25 -6.21
N GLN A 328 13.87 9.40 -6.21
CA GLN A 328 13.50 10.56 -5.39
C GLN A 328 12.14 11.12 -5.77
N ASN A 329 11.88 11.33 -7.07
CA ASN A 329 10.58 11.82 -7.56
C ASN A 329 9.43 10.87 -7.15
N LEU A 330 9.66 9.57 -7.23
CA LEU A 330 8.68 8.57 -6.82
C LEU A 330 8.61 8.41 -5.28
N GLY A 331 9.62 8.82 -4.52
CA GLY A 331 9.70 8.57 -3.08
C GLY A 331 9.78 7.07 -2.77
N HIS A 332 10.63 6.35 -3.50
CA HIS A 332 10.96 4.96 -3.21
C HIS A 332 12.11 4.89 -2.21
N THR A 333 12.04 3.96 -1.26
CA THR A 333 13.08 3.74 -0.25
C THR A 333 14.30 3.03 -0.82
N SER A 334 14.14 2.24 -1.89
CA SER A 334 15.23 1.51 -2.54
C SER A 334 15.24 1.68 -4.06
N LEU A 335 16.44 1.60 -4.66
CA LEU A 335 16.63 1.58 -6.11
C LEU A 335 16.00 0.36 -6.76
N GLY A 336 16.04 -0.80 -6.11
CA GLY A 336 15.42 -2.03 -6.61
C GLY A 336 13.92 -1.88 -6.87
N THR A 337 13.20 -1.13 -6.02
CA THR A 337 11.80 -0.80 -6.26
C THR A 337 11.65 0.03 -7.55
N THR A 338 12.52 1.00 -7.79
CA THR A 338 12.48 1.84 -8.98
C THR A 338 12.77 1.03 -10.24
N GLN A 339 13.76 0.14 -10.21
CA GLN A 339 14.08 -0.77 -11.31
C GLN A 339 12.89 -1.67 -11.66
N THR A 340 12.18 -2.23 -10.65
CA THR A 340 10.96 -2.99 -10.88
C THR A 340 9.87 -2.18 -11.60
N TYR A 341 9.75 -0.88 -11.29
CA TYR A 341 8.78 0.01 -11.95
C TYR A 341 9.15 0.32 -13.40
N ILE A 342 10.43 0.52 -13.68
CA ILE A 342 10.94 0.76 -15.03
C ILE A 342 10.80 -0.51 -15.88
N GLY A 343 11.00 -1.69 -15.31
CA GLY A 343 11.00 -2.98 -15.99
C GLY A 343 12.37 -3.38 -16.47
N GLU A 344 12.44 -4.40 -17.33
CA GLU A 344 13.70 -4.88 -17.88
C GLU A 344 14.42 -3.76 -18.63
N LEU A 345 15.65 -3.56 -18.27
CA LEU A 345 16.56 -2.65 -18.93
C LEU A 345 17.22 -3.44 -20.07
N ASP A 346 16.50 -3.58 -21.17
CA ASP A 346 17.13 -4.06 -22.39
C ASP A 346 18.25 -3.06 -22.71
N GLY A 347 19.49 -3.51 -22.84
CA GLY A 347 20.61 -2.64 -23.19
C GLY A 347 20.52 -1.98 -24.59
N ARG A 348 19.32 -1.90 -25.13
CA ARG A 348 18.97 -1.24 -26.37
C ARG A 348 18.89 0.27 -26.15
N ASP A 349 19.37 0.99 -27.10
CA ASP A 349 19.49 2.42 -27.15
C ASP A 349 18.29 3.16 -26.52
N ARG A 350 18.60 4.04 -25.58
CA ARG A 350 17.65 5.02 -25.09
C ARG A 350 17.24 5.88 -26.28
N HIS A 351 16.15 5.55 -26.91
CA HIS A 351 15.56 6.48 -27.87
C HIS A 351 15.02 7.66 -27.07
N PRO A 352 15.36 8.91 -27.47
CA PRO A 352 14.68 10.06 -26.90
C PRO A 352 13.19 9.84 -27.10
N PRO A 353 12.39 9.72 -26.04
CA PRO A 353 10.99 9.45 -26.20
C PRO A 353 10.36 10.67 -26.87
N ASN A 354 9.42 10.43 -27.75
CA ASN A 354 8.41 11.43 -27.94
C ASN A 354 7.70 11.59 -26.60
N MET A 355 8.11 12.59 -25.83
CA MET A 355 7.44 12.91 -24.59
C MET A 355 5.95 13.04 -24.85
N PHE A 356 5.16 12.67 -23.86
CA PHE A 356 3.72 12.89 -23.94
C PHE A 356 3.46 14.33 -24.33
N SER A 357 2.70 14.52 -25.38
CA SER A 357 2.21 15.83 -25.78
C SER A 357 0.75 15.96 -25.31
N PRO A 358 0.28 17.18 -25.03
CA PRO A 358 -1.12 17.37 -24.69
C PRO A 358 -2.00 16.91 -25.87
N PRO A 359 -2.94 15.97 -25.67
CA PRO A 359 -3.78 15.47 -26.76
C PRO A 359 -4.91 16.44 -27.15
N HIS A 360 -5.16 17.47 -26.36
CA HIS A 360 -6.13 18.52 -26.64
C HIS A 360 -5.39 19.78 -27.05
N ASP A 361 -5.98 20.54 -27.98
CA ASP A 361 -5.47 21.85 -28.36
C ASP A 361 -5.41 22.80 -27.17
N PRO A 362 -4.28 23.49 -26.92
CA PRO A 362 -4.13 24.43 -25.82
C PRO A 362 -5.17 25.57 -25.84
N GLN A 363 -5.58 26.04 -27.01
CA GLN A 363 -6.60 27.08 -27.15
C GLN A 363 -7.96 26.60 -26.65
N SER A 364 -8.32 25.35 -26.95
CA SER A 364 -9.57 24.76 -26.46
C SER A 364 -9.61 24.64 -24.93
N LEU A 365 -8.44 24.41 -24.30
CA LEU A 365 -8.33 24.36 -22.83
C LEU A 365 -8.35 25.77 -22.21
N ALA A 366 -7.71 26.75 -22.84
CA ALA A 366 -7.71 28.13 -22.37
C ALA A 366 -9.12 28.75 -22.36
N LEU A 367 -9.95 28.43 -23.34
CA LEU A 367 -11.35 28.86 -23.38
C LEU A 367 -12.18 28.34 -22.19
N LEU A 368 -11.78 27.22 -21.58
CA LEU A 368 -12.44 26.67 -20.41
C LEU A 368 -12.07 27.40 -19.10
N THR A 369 -10.97 28.14 -19.08
CA THR A 369 -10.53 28.91 -17.90
C THR A 369 -11.19 30.28 -17.79
N GLY A 370 -11.88 30.74 -18.82
CA GLY A 370 -12.42 32.11 -18.91
C GLY A 370 -11.33 33.18 -19.04
N SER A 371 -10.08 32.78 -19.28
CA SER A 371 -8.98 33.69 -19.53
C SER A 371 -8.97 34.05 -21.02
N GLU A 372 -9.33 35.26 -21.35
CA GLU A 372 -9.04 35.81 -22.68
C GLU A 372 -7.51 35.77 -22.86
N ILE A 373 -7.06 35.15 -23.95
CA ILE A 373 -5.66 35.18 -24.34
C ILE A 373 -5.41 36.59 -24.89
N GLY A 374 -4.83 37.45 -24.03
CA GLY A 374 -4.30 38.76 -24.43
C GLY A 374 -2.93 38.63 -25.11
#